data_707203026565d22bccce11988bf2c74f
#
_entry.id   707203026565d22bccce11988bf2c74f
#
_cell.length_a   1.000
_cell.length_b   1.000
_cell.length_c   1.000
_cell.angle_alpha   90.00
_cell.angle_beta   90.00
_cell.angle_gamma   90.00
#
_symmetry.space_group_name_H-M   'P 1'
#
loop_
_entity.id
_entity.type
_entity.pdbx_description
1 polymer ?
#
loop_
_entity_poly.entity_id
_entity_poly.type
_entity_poly.pdbx_seq_one_letter_code
_entity_poly.pdbx_strand_id
1 'polypeptide(L)'
;GHIIESLEDMVPFLDRPIRETALGIGGIGSTIRMSKTSLFGTLDGLHFARMGGSDNATARRERVNASESRMGSAEDWTALLDKSPIEQTVVYTTEGLQVGRLRNRDYAVGLCRGYNDYVAASYHSTDSRIHPIALIPMQDPAQAALELRRAVKELGLLGAMVPSTGLDLHVGHEYYWPVYKEASELGCVLALHGGSNAGIGIDSFQDLTTSGIVHHPVPLLYAFVSFIYDRVFENFPDMRVAFLEGGCAWVALALDRI
;
A
#
# COMPACT_ATOMS: atom_id res chain seq x y z
N GLY A 1 -1.49 11.88 2.15
CA GLY A 1 -2.75 11.40 2.70
C GLY A 1 -3.18 10.07 2.12
N HIS A 2 -4.31 9.52 2.58
CA HIS A 2 -4.82 8.25 2.09
C HIS A 2 -6.18 8.41 1.44
N ILE A 3 -6.36 7.78 0.28
CA ILE A 3 -7.68 7.60 -0.34
C ILE A 3 -8.38 6.40 0.31
N ILE A 4 -9.69 6.40 0.29
CA ILE A 4 -10.50 5.28 0.77
C ILE A 4 -11.16 4.65 -0.45
N GLU A 5 -10.42 3.75 -1.08
CA GLU A 5 -10.89 3.01 -2.22
C GLU A 5 -11.98 1.99 -1.82
N SER A 6 -13.00 1.87 -2.64
CA SER A 6 -14.04 0.86 -2.47
C SER A 6 -13.95 -0.23 -3.53
N LEU A 7 -14.50 -1.40 -3.21
CA LEU A 7 -14.64 -2.48 -4.18
C LEU A 7 -15.46 -2.03 -5.40
N GLU A 8 -16.53 -1.30 -5.16
CA GLU A 8 -17.46 -0.85 -6.21
C GLU A 8 -16.76 0.06 -7.21
N ASP A 9 -15.91 0.97 -6.72
CA ASP A 9 -15.16 1.91 -7.55
C ASP A 9 -14.06 1.22 -8.36
N MET A 10 -13.41 0.20 -7.79
CA MET A 10 -12.30 -0.50 -8.44
C MET A 10 -12.75 -1.59 -9.44
N VAL A 11 -13.90 -2.23 -9.22
CA VAL A 11 -14.39 -3.35 -10.05
C VAL A 11 -14.41 -3.04 -11.56
N PRO A 12 -14.78 -1.85 -12.03
CA PRO A 12 -14.77 -1.53 -13.46
C PRO A 12 -13.38 -1.58 -14.10
N PHE A 13 -12.33 -1.41 -13.33
CA PHE A 13 -10.93 -1.38 -13.75
C PHE A 13 -10.23 -2.74 -13.68
N LEU A 14 -10.90 -3.76 -13.13
CA LEU A 14 -10.35 -5.10 -13.01
C LEU A 14 -10.62 -5.95 -14.25
N ASP A 15 -9.61 -6.64 -14.73
CA ASP A 15 -9.78 -7.69 -15.73
C ASP A 15 -10.76 -8.76 -15.26
N ARG A 16 -11.47 -9.39 -16.20
CA ARG A 16 -12.55 -10.33 -15.88
C ARG A 16 -12.16 -11.41 -14.87
N PRO A 17 -11.04 -12.14 -14.98
CA PRO A 17 -10.67 -13.18 -14.01
C PRO A 17 -10.45 -12.61 -12.60
N ILE A 18 -9.82 -11.45 -12.52
CA ILE A 18 -9.54 -10.79 -11.24
C ILE A 18 -10.84 -10.29 -10.61
N ARG A 19 -11.71 -9.68 -11.42
CA ARG A 19 -13.03 -9.22 -11.00
C ARG A 19 -13.92 -10.36 -10.50
N GLU A 20 -13.97 -11.48 -11.20
CA GLU A 20 -14.74 -12.66 -10.80
C GLU A 20 -14.22 -13.22 -9.46
N THR A 21 -12.90 -13.25 -9.27
CA THR A 21 -12.28 -13.66 -8.01
C THR A 21 -12.61 -12.67 -6.89
N ALA A 22 -12.48 -11.38 -7.13
CA ALA A 22 -12.76 -10.33 -6.16
C ALA A 22 -14.24 -10.33 -5.71
N LEU A 23 -15.15 -10.58 -6.65
CA LEU A 23 -16.58 -10.66 -6.37
C LEU A 23 -17.03 -12.03 -5.81
N GLY A 24 -16.13 -13.01 -5.74
CA GLY A 24 -16.47 -14.38 -5.31
C GLY A 24 -17.38 -15.12 -6.28
N ILE A 25 -17.33 -14.78 -7.57
CA ILE A 25 -18.15 -15.41 -8.61
C ILE A 25 -17.38 -16.63 -9.16
N GLY A 26 -18.01 -17.79 -9.13
CA GLY A 26 -17.54 -18.95 -9.91
C GLY A 26 -16.63 -19.95 -9.21
N GLY A 27 -16.71 -20.17 -7.89
CA GLY A 27 -15.97 -21.25 -7.27
C GLY A 27 -15.82 -21.19 -5.76
N ILE A 28 -14.83 -21.89 -5.25
CA ILE A 28 -14.46 -21.96 -3.81
C ILE A 28 -14.30 -20.56 -3.17
N GLY A 29 -13.99 -19.53 -3.96
CA GLY A 29 -13.96 -18.13 -3.56
C GLY A 29 -15.29 -17.58 -3.04
N SER A 30 -16.42 -18.19 -3.41
CA SER A 30 -17.74 -17.79 -2.87
C SER A 30 -17.92 -18.18 -1.39
N THR A 31 -17.14 -19.13 -0.92
CA THR A 31 -17.18 -19.60 0.48
C THR A 31 -16.19 -18.84 1.36
N ILE A 32 -15.10 -18.37 0.79
CA ILE A 32 -14.21 -17.43 1.44
C ILE A 32 -14.65 -16.03 1.01
N ARG A 33 -15.72 -15.53 1.60
CA ARG A 33 -16.06 -14.11 1.45
C ARG A 33 -14.88 -13.29 1.93
N MET A 34 -14.03 -12.89 1.01
CA MET A 34 -13.21 -11.71 1.21
C MET A 34 -14.18 -10.62 1.69
N SER A 35 -13.85 -9.96 2.78
CA SER A 35 -14.72 -8.93 3.35
C SER A 35 -15.35 -8.12 2.21
N LYS A 36 -16.67 -7.91 2.26
CA LYS A 36 -17.39 -7.09 1.25
C LYS A 36 -16.79 -5.70 1.05
N THR A 37 -15.78 -5.35 1.82
CA THR A 37 -15.19 -4.04 1.94
C THR A 37 -13.71 -3.97 1.53
N SER A 38 -13.01 -5.09 1.30
CA SER A 38 -11.59 -5.05 0.94
C SER A 38 -11.25 -6.03 -0.18
N LEU A 39 -10.73 -5.51 -1.28
CA LEU A 39 -10.16 -6.26 -2.39
C LEU A 39 -8.83 -6.94 -2.03
N PHE A 40 -8.12 -6.37 -1.09
CA PHE A 40 -6.81 -6.82 -0.62
C PHE A 40 -6.91 -7.80 0.54
N GLY A 41 -8.08 -8.34 0.78
CA GLY A 41 -8.51 -9.15 1.90
C GLY A 41 -7.42 -9.91 2.61
N THR A 42 -7.45 -9.86 3.91
CA THR A 42 -6.59 -10.67 4.74
C THR A 42 -7.11 -12.11 4.71
N LEU A 43 -6.43 -12.97 3.97
CA LEU A 43 -6.76 -14.39 3.94
C LEU A 43 -6.72 -15.05 5.31
N ASP A 44 -6.04 -14.45 6.27
CA ASP A 44 -5.96 -14.94 7.64
C ASP A 44 -6.94 -14.27 8.61
N GLY A 45 -7.71 -13.27 8.18
CA GLY A 45 -8.79 -12.63 8.96
C GLY A 45 -8.48 -12.36 10.45
N LEU A 46 -7.51 -13.11 10.97
CA LEU A 46 -7.06 -13.13 12.35
C LEU A 46 -6.35 -11.85 12.75
N HIS A 47 -5.69 -11.21 11.82
CA HIS A 47 -4.86 -10.07 12.13
C HIS A 47 -5.69 -8.84 12.50
N PHE A 48 -6.79 -8.60 11.78
CA PHE A 48 -7.69 -7.48 12.07
C PHE A 48 -8.71 -7.79 13.17
N ALA A 49 -9.10 -9.04 13.33
CA ALA A 49 -9.94 -9.44 14.45
C ALA A 49 -9.26 -9.23 15.81
N ARG A 50 -7.92 -9.31 15.84
CA ARG A 50 -7.13 -9.05 17.06
C ARG A 50 -6.71 -7.60 17.23
N MET A 51 -6.53 -6.86 16.17
CA MET A 51 -6.13 -5.44 16.19
C MET A 51 -7.26 -4.49 16.61
N GLY A 52 -8.34 -4.98 17.12
CA GLY A 52 -9.36 -4.06 17.55
C GLY A 52 -10.64 -4.65 18.08
N GLY A 53 -10.75 -5.95 18.18
CA GLY A 53 -12.03 -6.57 18.49
C GLY A 53 -13.13 -6.13 17.52
N SER A 54 -14.27 -6.79 17.55
CA SER A 54 -15.45 -6.41 16.77
C SER A 54 -15.88 -4.96 17.03
N ASP A 55 -15.69 -4.49 18.26
CA ASP A 55 -16.14 -3.18 18.72
C ASP A 55 -15.32 -2.02 18.14
N ASN A 56 -14.02 -2.22 17.98
CA ASN A 56 -13.15 -1.18 17.40
C ASN A 56 -13.26 -1.11 15.86
N ALA A 57 -13.53 -2.22 15.19
CA ALA A 57 -13.84 -2.21 13.76
C ALA A 57 -15.17 -1.50 13.49
N THR A 58 -16.16 -1.70 14.36
CA THR A 58 -17.45 -1.01 14.31
C THR A 58 -17.28 0.47 14.66
N ALA A 59 -16.56 0.80 15.72
CA ALA A 59 -16.29 2.18 16.12
C ALA A 59 -15.43 2.93 15.08
N ARG A 60 -14.51 2.24 14.40
CA ARG A 60 -13.75 2.83 13.29
C ARG A 60 -14.64 3.06 12.06
N ARG A 61 -15.53 2.12 11.74
CA ARG A 61 -16.54 2.31 10.69
C ARG A 61 -17.51 3.44 11.03
N GLU A 62 -17.95 3.53 12.28
CA GLU A 62 -18.81 4.62 12.75
C GLU A 62 -18.10 5.97 12.73
N ARG A 63 -16.83 6.06 13.12
CA ARG A 63 -16.03 7.29 12.99
C ARG A 63 -15.77 7.67 11.54
N VAL A 64 -15.48 6.71 10.68
CA VAL A 64 -15.33 6.92 9.22
C VAL A 64 -16.67 7.29 8.60
N ASN A 65 -17.78 6.71 9.10
CA ASN A 65 -19.12 7.05 8.65
C ASN A 65 -19.65 8.37 9.24
N ALA A 66 -19.19 8.77 10.41
CA ALA A 66 -19.55 10.02 11.07
C ALA A 66 -18.67 11.22 10.66
N SER A 67 -17.51 10.99 10.07
CA SER A 67 -16.74 12.08 9.47
C SER A 67 -17.46 12.51 8.20
N GLU A 68 -17.97 13.74 8.19
CA GLU A 68 -18.60 14.36 7.03
C GLU A 68 -17.63 14.57 5.86
N SER A 69 -16.34 14.29 6.05
CA SER A 69 -15.31 14.31 5.01
C SER A 69 -14.72 12.91 4.82
N ARG A 70 -15.42 12.07 4.08
CA ARG A 70 -14.81 10.89 3.49
C ARG A 70 -13.89 11.39 2.39
N MET A 71 -12.58 11.25 2.56
CA MET A 71 -11.60 11.50 1.50
C MET A 71 -11.65 10.34 0.48
N GLY A 72 -12.85 10.00 0.04
CA GLY A 72 -13.15 8.85 -0.81
C GLY A 72 -13.21 9.18 -2.28
N SER A 73 -13.20 10.47 -2.65
CA SER A 73 -13.25 10.91 -4.05
C SER A 73 -12.24 12.01 -4.33
N ALA A 74 -11.94 12.23 -5.60
CA ALA A 74 -11.07 13.33 -6.01
C ALA A 74 -11.67 14.71 -5.68
N GLU A 75 -13.01 14.83 -5.72
CA GLU A 75 -13.73 16.05 -5.37
C GLU A 75 -13.55 16.41 -3.88
N ASP A 76 -13.54 15.42 -2.99
CA ASP A 76 -13.26 15.64 -1.57
C ASP A 76 -11.84 16.20 -1.37
N TRP A 77 -10.86 15.65 -2.08
CA TRP A 77 -9.48 16.13 -2.06
C TRP A 77 -9.35 17.52 -2.66
N THR A 78 -9.99 17.78 -3.79
CA THR A 78 -10.04 19.12 -4.42
C THR A 78 -10.63 20.14 -3.45
N ALA A 79 -11.75 19.82 -2.82
CA ALA A 79 -12.40 20.70 -1.84
C ALA A 79 -11.51 20.94 -0.57
N LEU A 80 -10.71 19.97 -0.17
CA LEU A 80 -9.72 20.15 0.90
C LEU A 80 -8.58 21.08 0.47
N LEU A 81 -8.01 20.87 -0.72
CA LEU A 81 -6.92 21.69 -1.26
C LEU A 81 -7.36 23.15 -1.43
N ASP A 82 -8.58 23.38 -1.89
CA ASP A 82 -9.13 24.74 -2.09
C ASP A 82 -9.30 25.52 -0.78
N LYS A 83 -9.45 24.80 0.35
CA LYS A 83 -9.67 25.41 1.68
C LYS A 83 -8.41 25.41 2.56
N SER A 84 -7.32 24.81 2.11
CA SER A 84 -6.09 24.65 2.88
C SER A 84 -4.92 25.38 2.23
N PRO A 85 -3.84 25.67 2.97
CA PRO A 85 -2.61 26.20 2.38
C PRO A 85 -1.77 25.13 1.65
N ILE A 86 -2.32 23.94 1.42
CA ILE A 86 -1.63 22.84 0.75
C ILE A 86 -1.79 23.03 -0.75
N GLU A 87 -0.70 23.20 -1.47
CA GLU A 87 -0.71 23.39 -2.92
C GLU A 87 -0.87 22.09 -3.69
N GLN A 88 -0.29 21.01 -3.21
CA GLN A 88 -0.32 19.68 -3.83
C GLN A 88 -0.36 18.59 -2.78
N THR A 89 -0.93 17.44 -3.11
CA THR A 89 -0.97 16.28 -2.23
C THR A 89 -0.54 15.02 -2.93
N VAL A 90 0.24 14.19 -2.23
CA VAL A 90 0.48 12.80 -2.63
C VAL A 90 -0.51 11.92 -1.87
N VAL A 91 -1.23 11.07 -2.60
CA VAL A 91 -2.25 10.20 -2.01
C VAL A 91 -1.88 8.73 -2.18
N TYR A 92 -2.08 7.99 -1.10
CA TYR A 92 -1.76 6.57 -0.97
C TYR A 92 -3.05 5.77 -0.80
N THR A 93 -2.97 4.50 -1.11
CA THR A 93 -4.02 3.51 -0.84
C THR A 93 -4.26 3.35 0.67
N THR A 94 -5.47 3.02 1.08
CA THR A 94 -5.77 2.53 2.44
C THR A 94 -5.88 1.01 2.45
N GLU A 95 -6.71 0.45 1.59
CA GLU A 95 -6.93 -0.99 1.52
C GLU A 95 -5.73 -1.72 0.93
N GLY A 96 -5.06 -1.12 -0.06
CA GLY A 96 -3.87 -1.67 -0.71
C GLY A 96 -2.62 -1.73 0.17
N LEU A 97 -2.63 -1.19 1.38
CA LEU A 97 -1.56 -1.39 2.37
C LEU A 97 -1.28 -2.88 2.65
N GLN A 98 -2.28 -3.73 2.38
CA GLN A 98 -2.17 -5.18 2.58
C GLN A 98 -1.64 -5.93 1.34
N VAL A 99 -1.30 -5.25 0.27
CA VAL A 99 -0.90 -5.86 -1.01
C VAL A 99 0.23 -6.90 -0.85
N GLY A 100 1.18 -6.68 0.04
CA GLY A 100 2.30 -7.59 0.31
C GLY A 100 1.89 -8.97 0.81
N ARG A 101 0.66 -9.14 1.32
CA ARG A 101 0.15 -10.40 1.86
C ARG A 101 -0.62 -11.25 0.85
N LEU A 102 -0.89 -10.75 -0.32
CA LEU A 102 -1.55 -11.53 -1.37
C LEU A 102 -0.66 -12.69 -1.78
N ARG A 103 -1.12 -13.91 -1.57
CA ARG A 103 -0.33 -15.12 -1.88
C ARG A 103 -0.47 -15.55 -3.34
N ASN A 104 -1.60 -15.25 -3.96
CA ASN A 104 -1.80 -15.51 -5.38
C ASN A 104 -1.15 -14.40 -6.21
N ARG A 105 -0.08 -14.73 -6.92
CA ARG A 105 0.71 -13.77 -7.71
C ARG A 105 -0.09 -13.16 -8.84
N ASP A 106 -0.84 -13.97 -9.58
CA ASP A 106 -1.64 -13.48 -10.71
C ASP A 106 -2.74 -12.52 -10.23
N TYR A 107 -3.34 -12.84 -9.09
CA TYR A 107 -4.31 -11.94 -8.47
C TYR A 107 -3.66 -10.63 -8.01
N ALA A 108 -2.49 -10.69 -7.40
CA ALA A 108 -1.75 -9.49 -6.99
C ALA A 108 -1.40 -8.60 -8.21
N VAL A 109 -0.93 -9.20 -9.31
CA VAL A 109 -0.62 -8.49 -10.56
C VAL A 109 -1.87 -7.79 -11.10
N GLY A 110 -2.96 -8.53 -11.28
CA GLY A 110 -4.19 -7.95 -11.84
C GLY A 110 -4.83 -6.89 -10.93
N LEU A 111 -4.75 -7.09 -9.62
CA LEU A 111 -5.28 -6.12 -8.65
C LEU A 111 -4.48 -4.82 -8.64
N CYS A 112 -3.13 -4.89 -8.65
CA CYS A 112 -2.28 -3.70 -8.73
C CYS A 112 -2.54 -2.92 -10.03
N ARG A 113 -2.65 -3.61 -11.17
CA ARG A 113 -2.97 -2.96 -12.45
C ARG A 113 -4.30 -2.21 -12.39
N GLY A 114 -5.36 -2.90 -11.94
CA GLY A 114 -6.68 -2.29 -11.82
C GLY A 114 -6.71 -1.10 -10.84
N TYR A 115 -6.00 -1.20 -9.72
CA TYR A 115 -5.84 -0.07 -8.79
C TYR A 115 -5.16 1.13 -9.48
N ASN A 116 -4.08 0.89 -10.22
CA ASN A 116 -3.34 1.96 -10.88
C ASN A 116 -4.17 2.64 -11.97
N ASP A 117 -4.93 1.88 -12.75
CA ASP A 117 -5.88 2.41 -13.72
C ASP A 117 -6.99 3.23 -13.06
N TYR A 118 -7.53 2.72 -11.94
CA TYR A 118 -8.53 3.43 -11.15
C TYR A 118 -8.03 4.78 -10.62
N VAL A 119 -6.87 4.81 -9.97
CA VAL A 119 -6.39 6.08 -9.37
C VAL A 119 -5.93 7.08 -10.44
N ALA A 120 -5.40 6.61 -11.55
CA ALA A 120 -5.06 7.47 -12.68
C ALA A 120 -6.31 8.11 -13.28
N ALA A 121 -7.36 7.34 -13.52
CA ALA A 121 -8.61 7.81 -14.09
C ALA A 121 -9.44 8.66 -13.13
N SER A 122 -9.49 8.28 -11.84
CA SER A 122 -10.40 8.90 -10.89
C SER A 122 -9.80 10.07 -10.12
N TYR A 123 -8.48 10.10 -9.91
CA TYR A 123 -7.82 11.14 -9.11
C TYR A 123 -6.87 12.00 -9.94
N HIS A 124 -5.90 11.38 -10.61
CA HIS A 124 -4.88 12.13 -11.34
C HIS A 124 -5.45 12.97 -12.49
N SER A 125 -6.44 12.44 -13.22
CA SER A 125 -7.09 13.17 -14.32
C SER A 125 -8.09 14.23 -13.85
N THR A 126 -8.56 14.17 -12.61
CA THR A 126 -9.58 15.08 -12.07
C THR A 126 -8.99 16.40 -11.58
N ASP A 127 -7.89 16.33 -10.83
CA ASP A 127 -7.20 17.52 -10.32
C ASP A 127 -5.68 17.29 -10.37
N SER A 128 -4.96 18.10 -11.11
CA SER A 128 -3.50 17.99 -11.28
C SER A 128 -2.69 18.21 -10.00
N ARG A 129 -3.31 18.69 -8.93
CA ARG A 129 -2.72 18.86 -7.61
C ARG A 129 -2.73 17.55 -6.80
N ILE A 130 -3.49 16.55 -7.26
CA ILE A 130 -3.59 15.23 -6.59
C ILE A 130 -2.68 14.26 -7.32
N HIS A 131 -1.72 13.70 -6.60
CA HIS A 131 -0.71 12.79 -7.13
C HIS A 131 -0.84 11.41 -6.49
N PRO A 132 -1.55 10.48 -7.10
CA PRO A 132 -1.63 9.11 -6.60
C PRO A 132 -0.30 8.37 -6.72
N ILE A 133 -0.04 7.47 -5.78
CA ILE A 133 1.06 6.51 -5.82
C ILE A 133 0.53 5.16 -6.29
N ALA A 134 1.28 4.51 -7.19
CA ALA A 134 0.94 3.20 -7.70
C ALA A 134 1.07 2.09 -6.64
N LEU A 135 0.37 0.99 -6.88
CA LEU A 135 0.65 -0.32 -6.27
C LEU A 135 1.41 -1.20 -7.25
N ILE A 136 2.36 -1.97 -6.76
CA ILE A 136 3.13 -2.92 -7.55
C ILE A 136 3.14 -4.30 -6.88
N PRO A 137 3.05 -5.38 -7.66
CA PRO A 137 2.94 -6.74 -7.12
C PRO A 137 4.33 -7.30 -6.75
N MET A 138 4.86 -6.90 -5.59
CA MET A 138 6.19 -7.31 -5.11
C MET A 138 6.35 -8.83 -5.00
N GLN A 139 5.29 -9.61 -4.97
CA GLN A 139 5.29 -11.08 -5.05
C GLN A 139 5.91 -11.62 -6.34
N ASP A 140 5.89 -10.81 -7.40
CA ASP A 140 6.54 -11.08 -8.68
C ASP A 140 7.34 -9.83 -9.10
N PRO A 141 8.63 -9.72 -8.74
CA PRO A 141 9.44 -8.54 -9.01
C PRO A 141 9.58 -8.18 -10.49
N ALA A 142 9.50 -9.17 -11.38
CA ALA A 142 9.54 -8.91 -12.81
C ALA A 142 8.26 -8.17 -13.28
N GLN A 143 7.11 -8.65 -12.85
CA GLN A 143 5.83 -7.98 -13.11
C GLN A 143 5.72 -6.64 -12.37
N ALA A 144 6.28 -6.55 -11.17
CA ALA A 144 6.32 -5.30 -10.40
C ALA A 144 7.12 -4.22 -11.11
N ALA A 145 8.29 -4.56 -11.68
CA ALA A 145 9.10 -3.62 -12.45
C ALA A 145 8.36 -3.16 -13.74
N LEU A 146 7.72 -4.08 -14.46
CA LEU A 146 6.91 -3.74 -15.64
C LEU A 146 5.74 -2.82 -15.29
N GLU A 147 5.05 -3.12 -14.20
CA GLU A 147 3.91 -2.30 -13.75
C GLU A 147 4.37 -0.93 -13.22
N LEU A 148 5.52 -0.86 -12.54
CA LEU A 148 6.11 0.42 -12.15
C LEU A 148 6.40 1.30 -13.38
N ARG A 149 7.00 0.72 -14.42
CA ARG A 149 7.25 1.42 -15.69
C ARG A 149 5.95 1.93 -16.31
N ARG A 150 4.93 1.08 -16.39
CA ARG A 150 3.61 1.45 -16.93
C ARG A 150 2.99 2.58 -16.12
N ALA A 151 2.96 2.44 -14.80
CA ALA A 151 2.38 3.44 -13.90
C ALA A 151 3.03 4.83 -14.07
N VAL A 152 4.37 4.87 -14.15
CA VAL A 152 5.10 6.13 -14.29
C VAL A 152 5.02 6.70 -15.72
N LYS A 153 5.21 5.86 -16.75
CA LYS A 153 5.37 6.36 -18.13
C LYS A 153 4.04 6.53 -18.87
N GLU A 154 3.05 5.69 -18.58
CA GLU A 154 1.79 5.67 -19.31
C GLU A 154 0.65 6.32 -18.50
N LEU A 155 0.65 6.12 -17.17
CA LEU A 155 -0.40 6.66 -16.30
C LEU A 155 -0.02 7.96 -15.60
N GLY A 156 1.25 8.39 -15.66
CA GLY A 156 1.72 9.64 -15.07
C GLY A 156 1.83 9.63 -13.54
N LEU A 157 1.84 8.45 -12.90
CA LEU A 157 1.97 8.33 -11.45
C LEU A 157 3.41 8.60 -10.99
N LEU A 158 3.59 9.15 -9.78
CA LEU A 158 4.90 9.62 -9.31
C LEU A 158 5.88 8.49 -8.94
N GLY A 159 5.39 7.31 -8.70
CA GLY A 159 6.16 6.15 -8.24
C GLY A 159 5.24 5.11 -7.62
N ALA A 160 5.76 4.24 -6.76
CA ALA A 160 4.98 3.16 -6.19
C ALA A 160 5.16 3.01 -4.68
N MET A 161 4.11 2.52 -4.02
CA MET A 161 4.18 2.05 -2.65
C MET A 161 4.77 0.64 -2.61
N VAL A 162 5.68 0.43 -1.66
CA VAL A 162 6.29 -0.85 -1.35
C VAL A 162 5.97 -1.22 0.10
N PRO A 163 5.38 -2.40 0.36
CA PRO A 163 5.12 -2.83 1.72
C PRO A 163 6.45 -3.10 2.45
N SER A 164 6.64 -2.49 3.62
CA SER A 164 7.86 -2.66 4.42
C SER A 164 8.00 -4.06 5.01
N THR A 165 6.88 -4.78 5.15
CA THR A 165 6.79 -6.15 5.68
C THR A 165 5.64 -6.91 5.03
N GLY A 166 5.55 -8.21 5.29
CA GLY A 166 4.48 -9.09 4.79
C GLY A 166 4.81 -9.81 3.48
N LEU A 167 5.95 -9.50 2.88
CA LEU A 167 6.53 -10.24 1.76
C LEU A 167 7.18 -11.55 2.26
N ASP A 168 7.44 -12.48 1.35
CA ASP A 168 8.09 -13.77 1.69
C ASP A 168 9.55 -13.59 2.12
N LEU A 169 10.23 -12.58 1.59
CA LEU A 169 11.59 -12.20 1.93
C LEU A 169 11.59 -10.75 2.45
N HIS A 170 12.60 -10.38 3.25
CA HIS A 170 12.76 -8.98 3.65
C HIS A 170 13.01 -8.08 2.43
N VAL A 171 12.50 -6.87 2.50
CA VAL A 171 12.38 -6.00 1.33
C VAL A 171 13.73 -5.60 0.69
N GLY A 172 14.86 -5.65 1.41
CA GLY A 172 16.20 -5.41 0.86
C GLY A 172 16.76 -6.55 0.00
N HIS A 173 16.18 -7.77 0.08
CA HIS A 173 16.70 -8.96 -0.58
C HIS A 173 16.85 -8.79 -2.10
N GLU A 174 17.91 -9.36 -2.68
CA GLU A 174 18.24 -9.25 -4.11
C GLU A 174 17.12 -9.70 -5.06
N TYR A 175 16.21 -10.54 -4.58
CA TYR A 175 15.02 -10.95 -5.32
C TYR A 175 14.19 -9.76 -5.79
N TYR A 176 14.19 -8.64 -5.03
CA TYR A 176 13.44 -7.42 -5.36
C TYR A 176 14.25 -6.39 -6.16
N TRP A 177 15.51 -6.62 -6.43
CA TRP A 177 16.38 -5.69 -7.15
C TRP A 177 15.90 -5.30 -8.56
N PRO A 178 15.16 -6.13 -9.32
CA PRO A 178 14.56 -5.68 -10.57
C PRO A 178 13.70 -4.44 -10.42
N VAL A 179 12.97 -4.31 -9.30
CA VAL A 179 12.12 -3.15 -8.99
C VAL A 179 12.97 -1.93 -8.66
N TYR A 180 14.05 -2.11 -7.89
CA TYR A 180 14.94 -1.03 -7.49
C TYR A 180 15.73 -0.46 -8.67
N LYS A 181 16.19 -1.34 -9.56
CA LYS A 181 16.77 -0.96 -10.82
C LYS A 181 15.82 -0.13 -11.68
N GLU A 182 14.60 -0.61 -11.84
CA GLU A 182 13.56 0.07 -12.59
C GLU A 182 13.24 1.46 -12.01
N ALA A 183 13.09 1.56 -10.70
CA ALA A 183 12.83 2.83 -10.01
C ALA A 183 14.00 3.82 -10.19
N SER A 184 15.24 3.35 -10.13
CA SER A 184 16.44 4.15 -10.38
C SER A 184 16.46 4.69 -11.81
N GLU A 185 16.20 3.83 -12.82
CA GLU A 185 16.15 4.22 -14.23
C GLU A 185 15.03 5.22 -14.54
N LEU A 186 13.90 5.09 -13.87
CA LEU A 186 12.75 6.00 -14.02
C LEU A 186 12.93 7.31 -13.26
N GLY A 187 13.81 7.35 -12.26
CA GLY A 187 13.98 8.48 -11.35
C GLY A 187 12.74 8.72 -10.47
N CYS A 188 11.90 7.70 -10.28
CA CYS A 188 10.67 7.78 -9.51
C CYS A 188 10.91 7.42 -8.03
N VAL A 189 9.90 7.65 -7.18
CA VAL A 189 9.99 7.33 -5.75
C VAL A 189 9.43 5.93 -5.46
N LEU A 190 10.12 5.20 -4.59
CA LEU A 190 9.56 4.03 -3.89
C LEU A 190 9.23 4.44 -2.46
N ALA A 191 7.96 4.36 -2.12
CA ALA A 191 7.43 4.76 -0.83
C ALA A 191 7.20 3.52 0.06
N LEU A 192 8.12 3.26 1.00
CA LEU A 192 7.96 2.18 1.97
C LEU A 192 6.93 2.59 3.02
N HIS A 193 5.91 1.78 3.14
CA HIS A 193 4.80 2.00 4.06
C HIS A 193 4.59 0.80 4.98
N GLY A 194 4.28 1.06 6.25
CA GLY A 194 3.73 0.04 7.14
C GLY A 194 2.34 -0.37 6.63
N GLY A 195 1.96 -1.59 6.88
CA GLY A 195 0.64 -2.07 6.45
C GLY A 195 0.40 -3.49 6.95
N SER A 196 1.19 -4.41 6.47
CA SER A 196 1.14 -5.77 6.95
C SER A 196 2.13 -5.96 8.11
N ASN A 197 1.62 -6.15 9.30
CA ASN A 197 2.42 -6.31 10.53
C ASN A 197 2.61 -7.78 10.94
N ALA A 198 2.25 -8.71 10.09
CA ALA A 198 2.31 -10.12 10.40
C ALA A 198 3.74 -10.62 10.55
N GLY A 199 3.96 -11.42 11.55
CA GLY A 199 5.23 -12.14 11.76
C GLY A 199 6.36 -11.32 12.38
N ILE A 200 6.12 -10.05 12.73
CA ILE A 200 7.13 -9.21 13.42
C ILE A 200 6.77 -8.93 14.89
N GLY A 201 5.83 -9.67 15.44
CA GLY A 201 5.43 -9.61 16.85
C GLY A 201 4.40 -8.55 17.20
N ILE A 202 4.07 -7.63 16.29
CA ILE A 202 3.07 -6.58 16.52
C ILE A 202 1.65 -7.16 16.58
N ASP A 203 1.43 -8.26 15.91
CA ASP A 203 0.19 -9.04 15.93
C ASP A 203 -0.16 -9.65 17.30
N SER A 204 0.74 -9.59 18.25
CA SER A 204 0.46 -9.97 19.65
C SER A 204 -0.34 -8.91 20.43
N PHE A 205 -0.36 -7.66 19.98
CA PHE A 205 -1.14 -6.61 20.62
C PHE A 205 -2.65 -6.78 20.34
N GLN A 206 -3.47 -6.53 21.37
CA GLN A 206 -4.90 -6.75 21.32
C GLN A 206 -5.71 -5.47 21.02
N ASP A 207 -5.08 -4.31 21.13
CA ASP A 207 -5.74 -3.04 20.85
C ASP A 207 -4.96 -2.18 19.85
N LEU A 208 -5.71 -1.37 19.09
CA LEU A 208 -5.16 -0.52 18.04
C LEU A 208 -4.27 0.60 18.61
N THR A 209 -4.59 1.11 19.79
CA THR A 209 -3.85 2.22 20.39
C THR A 209 -2.45 1.80 20.75
N THR A 210 -2.32 0.65 21.41
CA THR A 210 -1.03 0.08 21.81
C THR A 210 -0.22 -0.33 20.59
N SER A 211 -0.83 -1.02 19.63
CA SER A 211 -0.16 -1.40 18.39
C SER A 211 0.23 -0.17 17.57
N GLY A 212 -0.57 0.91 17.63
CA GLY A 212 -0.36 2.16 16.91
C GLY A 212 1.00 2.82 17.16
N ILE A 213 1.57 2.61 18.35
CA ILE A 213 2.89 3.16 18.70
C ILE A 213 4.02 2.49 17.91
N VAL A 214 3.86 1.23 17.57
CA VAL A 214 4.94 0.40 16.99
C VAL A 214 4.70 -0.05 15.54
N HIS A 215 3.44 -0.06 15.07
CA HIS A 215 3.09 -0.68 13.79
C HIS A 215 3.58 0.06 12.53
N HIS A 216 4.00 1.33 12.65
CA HIS A 216 4.69 2.04 11.59
C HIS A 216 6.20 2.07 11.80
N PRO A 217 6.76 2.51 12.95
CA PRO A 217 8.20 2.66 13.08
C PRO A 217 8.96 1.33 13.02
N VAL A 218 8.41 0.24 13.60
CA VAL A 218 9.12 -1.07 13.63
C VAL A 218 9.25 -1.70 12.24
N PRO A 219 8.20 -1.79 11.40
CA PRO A 219 8.34 -2.25 10.02
C PRO A 219 9.29 -1.40 9.18
N LEU A 220 9.30 -0.09 9.37
CA LEU A 220 10.20 0.80 8.64
C LEU A 220 11.65 0.64 9.07
N LEU A 221 11.91 0.49 10.37
CA LEU A 221 13.24 0.15 10.88
C LEU A 221 13.73 -1.19 10.29
N TYR A 222 12.87 -2.20 10.26
CA TYR A 222 13.19 -3.49 9.65
C TYR A 222 13.56 -3.36 8.17
N ALA A 223 12.75 -2.63 7.40
CA ALA A 223 13.00 -2.38 5.99
C ALA A 223 14.30 -1.58 5.77
N PHE A 224 14.54 -0.55 6.57
CA PHE A 224 15.74 0.29 6.47
C PHE A 224 17.01 -0.51 6.74
N VAL A 225 17.03 -1.30 7.81
CA VAL A 225 18.17 -2.18 8.14
C VAL A 225 18.42 -3.18 7.02
N SER A 226 17.37 -3.77 6.43
CA SER A 226 17.54 -4.70 5.31
C SER A 226 18.13 -4.02 4.08
N PHE A 227 17.76 -2.77 3.79
CA PHE A 227 18.33 -2.00 2.67
C PHE A 227 19.81 -1.71 2.85
N ILE A 228 20.25 -1.44 4.09
CA ILE A 228 21.66 -1.19 4.39
C ILE A 228 22.47 -2.49 4.25
N TYR A 229 22.05 -3.56 4.93
CA TYR A 229 22.83 -4.79 4.97
C TYR A 229 22.87 -5.53 3.63
N ASP A 230 21.82 -5.41 2.82
CA ASP A 230 21.83 -5.96 1.46
C ASP A 230 22.36 -4.96 0.42
N ARG A 231 22.93 -3.83 0.89
CA ARG A 231 23.62 -2.87 0.04
C ARG A 231 22.74 -2.30 -1.08
N VAL A 232 21.43 -2.14 -0.82
CA VAL A 232 20.47 -1.65 -1.81
C VAL A 232 20.85 -0.24 -2.26
N PHE A 233 21.17 0.66 -1.30
CA PHE A 233 21.59 2.03 -1.62
C PHE A 233 22.91 2.14 -2.38
N GLU A 234 23.81 1.18 -2.18
CA GLU A 234 25.08 1.13 -2.90
C GLU A 234 24.90 0.62 -4.34
N ASN A 235 24.02 -0.36 -4.54
CA ASN A 235 23.73 -0.91 -5.86
C ASN A 235 22.83 0.00 -6.70
N PHE A 236 21.99 0.81 -6.06
CA PHE A 236 21.03 1.71 -6.71
C PHE A 236 21.12 3.13 -6.12
N PRO A 237 22.26 3.85 -6.30
CA PRO A 237 22.50 5.13 -5.64
C PRO A 237 21.57 6.26 -6.10
N ASP A 238 20.99 6.16 -7.29
CA ASP A 238 20.06 7.14 -7.84
C ASP A 238 18.60 6.87 -7.46
N MET A 239 18.34 5.75 -6.78
CA MET A 239 16.99 5.40 -6.33
C MET A 239 16.53 6.34 -5.22
N ARG A 240 15.28 6.81 -5.34
CA ARG A 240 14.64 7.66 -4.34
C ARG A 240 13.69 6.83 -3.48
N VAL A 241 13.89 6.90 -2.17
CA VAL A 241 13.09 6.12 -1.20
C VAL A 241 12.49 7.06 -0.17
N ALA A 242 11.21 6.87 0.13
CA ALA A 242 10.53 7.52 1.23
C ALA A 242 10.07 6.48 2.26
N PHE A 243 10.29 6.74 3.54
CA PHE A 243 9.81 5.93 4.66
C PHE A 243 8.66 6.67 5.32
N LEU A 244 7.47 6.09 5.31
CA LEU A 244 6.23 6.80 5.57
C LEU A 244 5.62 6.46 6.94
N GLU A 245 5.11 7.51 7.62
CA GLU A 245 4.29 7.44 8.84
C GLU A 245 4.98 6.89 10.10
N GLY A 246 6.26 6.57 10.07
CA GLY A 246 6.98 6.02 11.23
C GLY A 246 7.70 7.06 12.09
N GLY A 247 7.56 8.35 11.80
CA GLY A 247 8.44 9.36 12.38
C GLY A 247 9.89 9.16 11.93
N CYS A 248 10.86 9.73 12.65
CA CYS A 248 12.29 9.62 12.31
C CYS A 248 13.18 9.13 13.47
N ALA A 249 12.63 8.93 14.67
CA ALA A 249 13.42 8.51 15.84
C ALA A 249 14.06 7.12 15.68
N TRP A 250 13.43 6.23 14.92
CA TRP A 250 13.96 4.90 14.60
C TRP A 250 15.25 4.95 13.74
N VAL A 251 15.47 6.04 13.00
CA VAL A 251 16.72 6.23 12.25
C VAL A 251 17.90 6.38 13.21
N ALA A 252 17.74 7.20 14.25
CA ALA A 252 18.78 7.35 15.29
C ALA A 252 19.09 6.01 15.96
N LEU A 253 18.05 5.21 16.28
CA LEU A 253 18.22 3.87 16.81
C LEU A 253 19.00 2.95 15.87
N ALA A 254 18.72 3.00 14.57
CA ALA A 254 19.44 2.21 13.58
C ALA A 254 20.92 2.63 13.51
N LEU A 255 21.19 3.94 13.46
CA LEU A 255 22.57 4.48 13.38
C LEU A 255 23.39 4.19 14.63
N ASP A 256 22.78 4.07 15.80
CA ASP A 256 23.47 3.68 17.05
C ASP A 256 23.89 2.21 17.03
N ARG A 257 23.34 1.39 16.15
CA ARG A 257 23.54 -0.06 16.07
C ARG A 257 24.37 -0.52 14.86
N ILE A 258 24.60 0.35 13.90
CA ILE A 258 25.43 0.14 12.73
C ILE A 258 26.87 0.57 13.03
#